data_b0c0a259625bad53d2a5e74afe375031
#
_entry.id   b0c0a259625bad53d2a5e74afe375031
#
_cell.length_a   1.000
_cell.length_b   1.000
_cell.length_c   1.000
_cell.angle_alpha   90.00
_cell.angle_beta   90.00
_cell.angle_gamma   90.00
#
_symmetry.space_group_name_H-M   'P 1'
#
loop_
_entity.id
_entity.type
_entity.pdbx_description
1 polymer ?
#
loop_
_entity_poly.entity_id
_entity_poly.type
_entity_poly.pdbx_seq_one_letter_code
_entity_poly.pdbx_strand_id
1 'polypeptide(L)'
;MGIRLLPLDIGGFERLPRHVRECVFWEVDPSAGVRISEFDKEAWTSGLLLEWGTCAQLAENGPNVIRRGEAASPGGRRVVGTAFYAPPLRVPRAAHFPTSPVSADAVLLTSLRVDAGFDEAKAILLDSVVADLVQRGVRAVEAFGLTGSAGVDEDICPDCLIDAQFLADSGFELVAPHHRFPRYRLALDEGLGWKSAVEGALEKLVVEAAMRITIDTGLTLEPAPG
;
A
#
# COMPACT_ATOMS: atom_id res chain seq x y z
N MET A 1 -8.99 -11.80 -14.16
CA MET A 1 -9.39 -10.61 -13.39
C MET A 1 -8.16 -9.74 -13.29
N GLY A 2 -8.23 -8.46 -13.69
CA GLY A 2 -7.04 -7.58 -13.67
C GLY A 2 -7.08 -6.63 -12.49
N ILE A 3 -6.02 -6.64 -11.68
CA ILE A 3 -5.79 -5.60 -10.66
C ILE A 3 -5.25 -4.36 -11.37
N ARG A 4 -5.80 -3.20 -11.06
CA ARG A 4 -5.29 -1.89 -11.48
C ARG A 4 -4.74 -1.16 -10.27
N LEU A 5 -3.52 -0.63 -10.39
CA LEU A 5 -2.91 0.23 -9.38
C LEU A 5 -3.16 1.69 -9.70
N LEU A 6 -3.38 2.49 -8.68
CA LEU A 6 -3.50 3.94 -8.79
C LEU A 6 -3.09 4.62 -7.47
N PRO A 7 -2.48 5.81 -7.55
CA PRO A 7 -2.20 6.61 -6.38
C PRO A 7 -3.51 7.18 -5.80
N LEU A 8 -3.54 7.35 -4.49
CA LEU A 8 -4.61 8.09 -3.84
C LEU A 8 -4.51 9.57 -4.20
N ASP A 9 -5.62 10.15 -4.64
CA ASP A 9 -5.80 11.57 -4.90
C ASP A 9 -6.85 12.19 -3.95
N ILE A 10 -7.01 13.50 -4.00
CA ILE A 10 -7.95 14.25 -3.13
C ILE A 10 -9.39 13.73 -3.28
N GLY A 11 -9.81 13.38 -4.50
CA GLY A 11 -11.13 12.81 -4.75
C GLY A 11 -11.23 11.31 -4.46
N GLY A 12 -10.13 10.68 -4.09
CA GLY A 12 -10.03 9.22 -3.91
C GLY A 12 -10.43 8.72 -2.53
N PHE A 13 -10.52 9.59 -1.53
CA PHE A 13 -10.77 9.18 -0.15
C PHE A 13 -12.07 8.38 0.00
N GLU A 14 -13.13 8.79 -0.65
CA GLU A 14 -14.43 8.08 -0.62
C GLU A 14 -14.40 6.67 -1.25
N ARG A 15 -13.40 6.38 -2.08
CA ARG A 15 -13.20 5.05 -2.67
C ARG A 15 -12.56 4.06 -1.71
N LEU A 16 -11.93 4.55 -0.64
CA LEU A 16 -11.30 3.70 0.37
C LEU A 16 -12.34 2.83 1.07
N PRO A 17 -12.01 1.58 1.39
CA PRO A 17 -12.86 0.75 2.23
C PRO A 17 -13.18 1.44 3.56
N ARG A 18 -14.39 1.26 4.07
CA ARG A 18 -14.88 1.91 5.29
C ARG A 18 -13.91 1.74 6.47
N HIS A 19 -13.44 0.52 6.71
CA HIS A 19 -12.52 0.23 7.80
C HIS A 19 -11.16 0.96 7.66
N VAL A 20 -10.74 1.31 6.44
CA VAL A 20 -9.52 2.10 6.20
C VAL A 20 -9.78 3.58 6.49
N ARG A 21 -10.95 4.09 6.10
CA ARG A 21 -11.34 5.49 6.37
C ARG A 21 -11.53 5.79 7.85
N GLU A 22 -12.04 4.82 8.60
CA GLU A 22 -12.34 4.96 10.03
C GLU A 22 -11.13 4.65 10.93
N CYS A 23 -10.10 3.97 10.43
CA CYS A 23 -8.95 3.60 11.23
C CYS A 23 -7.91 4.72 11.26
N VAL A 24 -7.66 5.27 12.43
CA VAL A 24 -6.66 6.32 12.71
C VAL A 24 -5.51 5.84 13.59
N PHE A 25 -5.22 4.55 13.52
CA PHE A 25 -4.19 3.92 14.35
C PHE A 25 -2.83 4.63 14.24
N TRP A 26 -2.41 4.98 13.05
CA TRP A 26 -1.13 5.63 12.80
C TRP A 26 -1.17 7.16 12.91
N GLU A 27 -2.32 7.74 12.65
CA GLU A 27 -2.51 9.17 12.43
C GLU A 27 -2.68 9.98 13.71
N VAL A 28 -3.02 9.31 14.81
CA VAL A 28 -3.26 9.95 16.11
C VAL A 28 -2.23 9.49 17.12
N ASP A 29 -1.74 10.45 17.92
CA ASP A 29 -0.89 10.17 19.07
C ASP A 29 -1.73 9.53 20.18
N PRO A 30 -1.42 8.29 20.61
CA PRO A 30 -2.18 7.61 21.65
C PRO A 30 -2.13 8.31 23.01
N SER A 31 -1.10 9.14 23.26
CA SER A 31 -0.94 9.88 24.52
C SER A 31 -1.68 11.21 24.55
N ALA A 32 -2.19 11.68 23.41
CA ALA A 32 -2.80 13.02 23.31
C ALA A 32 -4.15 13.16 24.03
N GLY A 33 -4.79 12.06 24.44
CA GLY A 33 -6.09 12.06 25.12
C GLY A 33 -7.22 12.70 24.29
N VAL A 34 -7.00 12.88 23.00
CA VAL A 34 -7.95 13.54 22.09
C VAL A 34 -9.05 12.55 21.71
N ARG A 35 -10.29 13.04 21.67
CA ARG A 35 -11.39 12.26 21.09
C ARG A 35 -11.15 12.06 19.60
N ILE A 36 -11.03 10.81 19.19
CA ILE A 36 -10.94 10.41 17.79
C ILE A 36 -12.26 10.75 17.09
N SER A 37 -12.16 11.47 15.97
CA SER A 37 -13.27 11.85 15.11
C SER A 37 -13.24 11.00 13.83
N GLU A 38 -14.38 10.74 13.22
CA GLU A 38 -14.49 10.11 11.91
C GLU A 38 -13.79 10.89 10.77
N PHE A 39 -13.52 12.19 11.02
CA PHE A 39 -12.83 13.08 10.05
C PHE A 39 -11.31 13.10 10.22
N ASP A 40 -10.74 12.52 11.26
CA ASP A 40 -9.29 12.63 11.53
C ASP A 40 -8.46 11.96 10.44
N LYS A 41 -8.91 10.81 9.93
CA LYS A 41 -8.25 10.12 8.81
C LYS A 41 -8.31 10.95 7.53
N GLU A 42 -9.45 11.54 7.24
CA GLU A 42 -9.64 12.37 6.05
C GLU A 42 -8.79 13.64 6.12
N ALA A 43 -8.80 14.32 7.28
CA ALA A 43 -8.00 15.52 7.50
C ALA A 43 -6.50 15.24 7.37
N TRP A 44 -6.01 14.15 7.99
CA TRP A 44 -4.63 13.70 7.87
C TRP A 44 -4.26 13.39 6.42
N THR A 45 -5.08 12.59 5.73
CA THR A 45 -4.87 12.21 4.33
C THR A 45 -4.84 13.42 3.41
N SER A 46 -5.83 14.32 3.54
CA SER A 46 -5.92 15.54 2.74
C SER A 46 -4.75 16.47 2.99
N GLY A 47 -4.32 16.62 4.25
CA GLY A 47 -3.13 17.40 4.60
C GLY A 47 -1.86 16.84 3.93
N LEU A 48 -1.66 15.52 3.95
CA LEU A 48 -0.52 14.92 3.26
C LEU A 48 -0.57 15.06 1.75
N LEU A 49 -1.74 14.85 1.14
CA LEU A 49 -1.93 15.02 -0.30
C LEU A 49 -1.57 16.44 -0.77
N LEU A 50 -1.90 17.45 0.03
CA LEU A 50 -1.60 18.85 -0.29
C LEU A 50 -0.14 19.23 -0.05
N GLU A 51 0.48 18.73 1.02
CA GLU A 51 1.82 19.15 1.43
C GLU A 51 2.93 18.27 0.85
N TRP A 52 2.66 16.99 0.66
CA TRP A 52 3.67 16.00 0.32
C TRP A 52 3.36 15.22 -0.96
N GLY A 53 2.13 15.25 -1.45
CA GLY A 53 1.65 14.46 -2.59
C GLY A 53 0.98 13.17 -2.14
N THR A 54 0.88 12.16 -3.04
CA THR A 54 0.22 10.90 -2.68
C THR A 54 0.86 10.24 -1.47
N CYS A 55 0.03 9.70 -0.60
CA CYS A 55 0.42 8.98 0.63
C CYS A 55 -0.15 7.56 0.67
N ALA A 56 -0.74 7.10 -0.43
CA ALA A 56 -1.20 5.72 -0.54
C ALA A 56 -1.27 5.25 -1.99
N GLN A 57 -1.10 3.94 -2.18
CA GLN A 57 -1.39 3.23 -3.41
C GLN A 57 -2.62 2.35 -3.22
N LEU A 58 -3.47 2.29 -4.22
CA LEU A 58 -4.71 1.53 -4.22
C LEU A 58 -4.66 0.44 -5.27
N ALA A 59 -5.12 -0.76 -4.91
CA ALA A 59 -5.37 -1.84 -5.85
C ALA A 59 -6.88 -1.96 -6.08
N GLU A 60 -7.32 -1.71 -7.31
CA GLU A 60 -8.72 -1.89 -7.72
C GLU A 60 -8.87 -3.17 -8.54
N ASN A 61 -9.89 -3.96 -8.22
CA ASN A 61 -10.29 -5.10 -9.04
C ASN A 61 -11.28 -4.66 -10.13
N GLY A 62 -11.26 -5.34 -11.30
CA GLY A 62 -12.12 -5.08 -12.45
C GLY A 62 -13.63 -5.21 -12.15
N PRO A 63 -14.51 -5.00 -13.14
CA PRO A 63 -15.94 -4.89 -12.92
C PRO A 63 -16.46 -6.15 -12.24
N ASN A 64 -16.78 -6.07 -10.97
CA ASN A 64 -17.40 -7.13 -10.19
C ASN A 64 -18.62 -6.61 -9.46
N VAL A 65 -19.58 -7.51 -9.35
CA VAL A 65 -20.87 -7.37 -8.69
C VAL A 65 -20.73 -6.60 -7.37
N ILE A 66 -21.36 -5.43 -7.33
CA ILE A 66 -21.46 -4.58 -6.15
C ILE A 66 -22.09 -5.40 -5.02
N ARG A 67 -21.36 -5.64 -3.94
CA ARG A 67 -21.98 -6.10 -2.70
C ARG A 67 -22.78 -4.94 -2.11
N ARG A 68 -24.01 -5.23 -1.70
CA ARG A 68 -24.96 -4.24 -1.19
C ARG A 68 -24.35 -3.47 -0.02
N GLY A 69 -24.11 -2.15 -0.19
CA GLY A 69 -23.64 -1.25 0.84
C GLY A 69 -22.24 -0.65 0.69
N GLU A 70 -21.49 -0.99 -0.36
CA GLU A 70 -20.17 -0.40 -0.65
C GLU A 70 -20.27 0.63 -1.79
N ALA A 71 -19.58 1.78 -1.62
CA ALA A 71 -19.49 2.78 -2.66
C ALA A 71 -18.71 2.23 -3.85
N ALA A 72 -19.32 2.22 -5.02
CA ALA A 72 -18.65 1.80 -6.25
C ALA A 72 -17.85 2.95 -6.85
N SER A 73 -16.60 2.70 -7.19
CA SER A 73 -15.82 3.60 -8.06
C SER A 73 -16.48 3.75 -9.44
N PRO A 74 -16.27 4.87 -10.15
CA PRO A 74 -16.74 5.04 -11.52
C PRO A 74 -16.28 3.87 -12.39
N GLY A 75 -17.20 3.12 -12.97
CA GLY A 75 -16.90 1.92 -13.76
C GLY A 75 -17.07 0.58 -13.04
N GLY A 76 -17.66 0.52 -11.83
CA GLY A 76 -17.94 -0.71 -11.09
C GLY A 76 -16.69 -1.39 -10.50
N ARG A 77 -15.58 -0.67 -10.37
CA ARG A 77 -14.33 -1.17 -9.74
C ARG A 77 -14.41 -0.97 -8.24
N ARG A 78 -13.83 -1.92 -7.49
CA ARG A 78 -13.72 -1.88 -6.04
C ARG A 78 -12.26 -1.88 -5.61
N VAL A 79 -11.92 -1.05 -4.63
CA VAL A 79 -10.62 -1.12 -3.96
C VAL A 79 -10.56 -2.42 -3.14
N VAL A 80 -9.59 -3.27 -3.47
CA VAL A 80 -9.34 -4.57 -2.83
C VAL A 80 -8.03 -4.60 -2.06
N GLY A 81 -7.26 -3.53 -2.14
CA GLY A 81 -6.02 -3.38 -1.38
C GLY A 81 -5.57 -1.94 -1.29
N THR A 82 -4.86 -1.62 -0.22
CA THR A 82 -4.32 -0.29 0.08
C THR A 82 -2.95 -0.42 0.72
N ALA A 83 -2.03 0.46 0.34
CA ALA A 83 -0.74 0.64 1.00
C ALA A 83 -0.57 2.12 1.36
N PHE A 84 -0.50 2.45 2.65
CA PHE A 84 -0.29 3.81 3.15
C PHE A 84 1.16 4.03 3.58
N TYR A 85 1.69 5.21 3.28
CA TYR A 85 3.06 5.60 3.63
C TYR A 85 3.15 7.10 3.82
N ALA A 86 4.03 7.54 4.74
CA ALA A 86 4.20 8.96 5.04
C ALA A 86 5.59 9.26 5.63
N PRO A 87 6.04 10.52 5.59
CA PRO A 87 7.18 10.96 6.37
C PRO A 87 6.98 10.65 7.87
N PRO A 88 7.99 10.14 8.60
CA PRO A 88 7.83 9.70 10.00
C PRO A 88 7.24 10.77 10.92
N LEU A 89 7.55 12.04 10.69
CA LEU A 89 7.03 13.17 11.48
C LEU A 89 5.51 13.38 11.31
N ARG A 90 4.91 12.79 10.29
CA ARG A 90 3.47 12.84 10.03
C ARG A 90 2.73 11.61 10.56
N VAL A 91 3.45 10.71 11.26
CA VAL A 91 2.91 9.47 11.82
C VAL A 91 3.16 9.43 13.33
N PRO A 92 2.32 10.14 14.13
CA PRO A 92 2.56 10.33 15.57
C PRO A 92 2.73 9.02 16.35
N ARG A 93 1.93 8.00 16.04
CA ARG A 93 2.04 6.70 16.73
C ARG A 93 3.38 6.02 16.54
N ALA A 94 4.10 6.28 15.45
CA ALA A 94 5.41 5.67 15.20
C ALA A 94 6.41 5.91 16.33
N ALA A 95 6.33 7.05 17.01
CA ALA A 95 7.21 7.38 18.15
C ALA A 95 7.00 6.48 19.38
N HIS A 96 5.85 5.82 19.48
CA HIS A 96 5.48 4.96 20.62
C HIS A 96 5.86 3.48 20.41
N PHE A 97 6.41 3.12 19.26
CA PHE A 97 6.89 1.75 19.04
C PHE A 97 8.22 1.50 19.74
N PRO A 98 8.44 0.30 20.29
CA PRO A 98 9.66 -0.03 21.04
C PRO A 98 10.92 -0.01 20.18
N THR A 99 10.77 -0.11 18.86
CA THR A 99 11.86 -0.03 17.88
C THR A 99 11.97 1.33 17.18
N SER A 100 11.30 2.35 17.71
CA SER A 100 11.43 3.75 17.32
C SER A 100 12.83 4.31 17.68
N PRO A 101 13.30 5.40 17.04
CA PRO A 101 12.66 6.16 15.97
C PRO A 101 12.90 5.53 14.58
N VAL A 102 12.03 5.86 13.61
CA VAL A 102 12.26 5.65 12.19
C VAL A 102 13.43 6.54 11.73
N SER A 103 14.26 6.08 10.83
CA SER A 103 15.41 6.81 10.32
C SER A 103 14.98 8.09 9.59
N ALA A 104 15.75 9.18 9.75
CA ALA A 104 15.39 10.49 9.22
C ALA A 104 15.37 10.56 7.69
N ASP A 105 16.06 9.64 7.01
CA ASP A 105 16.15 9.52 5.56
C ASP A 105 15.13 8.53 4.97
N ALA A 106 14.29 7.94 5.81
CA ALA A 106 13.31 6.95 5.41
C ALA A 106 11.87 7.50 5.43
N VAL A 107 11.02 6.96 4.57
CA VAL A 107 9.57 7.07 4.64
C VAL A 107 9.04 5.85 5.38
N LEU A 108 8.03 6.04 6.22
CA LEU A 108 7.38 4.93 6.92
C LEU A 108 6.24 4.36 6.07
N LEU A 109 6.33 3.08 5.72
CA LEU A 109 5.21 2.28 5.24
C LEU A 109 4.36 1.90 6.46
N THR A 110 3.20 2.53 6.59
CA THR A 110 2.37 2.40 7.79
C THR A 110 1.47 1.19 7.75
N SER A 111 0.87 0.91 6.59
CA SER A 111 -0.02 -0.25 6.44
C SER A 111 -0.01 -0.78 5.01
N LEU A 112 -0.23 -2.08 4.89
CA LEU A 112 -0.37 -2.80 3.63
C LEU A 112 -1.47 -3.85 3.80
N ARG A 113 -2.64 -3.55 3.25
CA ARG A 113 -3.83 -4.38 3.43
C ARG A 113 -4.38 -4.81 2.09
N VAL A 114 -4.86 -6.05 2.05
CA VAL A 114 -5.61 -6.58 0.92
C VAL A 114 -6.79 -7.38 1.42
N ASP A 115 -7.85 -7.42 0.65
CA ASP A 115 -9.01 -8.26 0.94
C ASP A 115 -8.65 -9.74 0.75
N ALA A 116 -9.34 -10.61 1.48
CA ALA A 116 -9.18 -12.06 1.34
C ALA A 116 -9.37 -12.51 -0.12
N GLY A 117 -8.43 -13.30 -0.61
CA GLY A 117 -8.39 -13.78 -2.00
C GLY A 117 -7.70 -12.84 -2.99
N PHE A 118 -7.00 -11.80 -2.50
CA PHE A 118 -6.19 -10.89 -3.30
C PHE A 118 -4.75 -10.78 -2.77
N ASP A 119 -4.22 -11.86 -2.19
CA ASP A 119 -2.91 -11.85 -1.55
C ASP A 119 -1.77 -11.47 -2.50
N GLU A 120 -1.90 -11.78 -3.78
CA GLU A 120 -0.98 -11.36 -4.83
C GLU A 120 -0.88 -9.82 -4.97
N ALA A 121 -1.92 -9.09 -4.57
CA ALA A 121 -1.92 -7.63 -4.60
C ALA A 121 -0.97 -7.00 -3.58
N LYS A 122 -0.55 -7.71 -2.53
CA LYS A 122 0.38 -7.18 -1.52
C LYS A 122 1.73 -6.80 -2.14
N ALA A 123 2.32 -7.73 -2.88
CA ALA A 123 3.61 -7.50 -3.53
C ALA A 123 3.51 -6.38 -4.57
N ILE A 124 2.46 -6.39 -5.40
CA ILE A 124 2.24 -5.39 -6.44
C ILE A 124 2.02 -3.99 -5.85
N LEU A 125 1.31 -3.87 -4.72
CA LEU A 125 1.14 -2.62 -3.98
C LEU A 125 2.45 -2.11 -3.42
N LEU A 126 3.26 -2.99 -2.83
CA LEU A 126 4.58 -2.63 -2.32
C LEU A 126 5.49 -2.12 -3.45
N ASP A 127 5.54 -2.81 -4.59
CA ASP A 127 6.29 -2.38 -5.77
C ASP A 127 5.85 -1.00 -6.24
N SER A 128 4.55 -0.72 -6.22
CA SER A 128 4.00 0.60 -6.59
C SER A 128 4.41 1.70 -5.60
N VAL A 129 4.44 1.41 -4.30
CA VAL A 129 4.95 2.33 -3.27
C VAL A 129 6.44 2.61 -3.50
N VAL A 130 7.23 1.56 -3.71
CA VAL A 130 8.68 1.67 -3.99
C VAL A 130 8.92 2.53 -5.22
N ALA A 131 8.19 2.28 -6.31
CA ALA A 131 8.32 3.03 -7.56
C ALA A 131 8.01 4.53 -7.36
N ASP A 132 6.93 4.88 -6.64
CA ASP A 132 6.59 6.26 -6.33
C ASP A 132 7.68 6.93 -5.48
N LEU A 133 8.16 6.27 -4.44
CA LEU A 133 9.16 6.83 -3.53
C LEU A 133 10.53 7.01 -4.20
N VAL A 134 10.92 6.10 -5.08
CA VAL A 134 12.14 6.24 -5.90
C VAL A 134 12.04 7.44 -6.83
N GLN A 135 10.90 7.63 -7.51
CA GLN A 135 10.68 8.81 -8.36
C GLN A 135 10.80 10.12 -7.58
N ARG A 136 10.47 10.10 -6.29
CA ARG A 136 10.61 11.26 -5.39
C ARG A 136 11.99 11.42 -4.78
N GLY A 137 12.95 10.53 -5.07
CA GLY A 137 14.30 10.56 -4.53
C GLY A 137 14.38 10.18 -3.04
N VAL A 138 13.41 9.41 -2.54
CA VAL A 138 13.45 8.85 -1.19
C VAL A 138 14.51 7.77 -1.12
N ARG A 139 15.29 7.75 -0.04
CA ARG A 139 16.46 6.86 0.09
C ARG A 139 16.12 5.51 0.69
N ALA A 140 15.08 5.43 1.51
CA ALA A 140 14.67 4.18 2.13
C ALA A 140 13.19 4.17 2.52
N VAL A 141 12.65 2.96 2.64
CA VAL A 141 11.36 2.69 3.28
C VAL A 141 11.62 1.90 4.56
N GLU A 142 10.99 2.29 5.65
CA GLU A 142 10.97 1.50 6.87
C GLU A 142 9.54 1.10 7.21
N ALA A 143 9.41 -0.03 7.92
CA ALA A 143 8.12 -0.52 8.40
C ALA A 143 8.28 -1.20 9.75
N PHE A 144 7.26 -1.09 10.62
CA PHE A 144 7.15 -1.91 11.81
C PHE A 144 6.46 -3.22 11.44
N GLY A 145 7.18 -4.33 11.63
CA GLY A 145 6.64 -5.66 11.44
C GLY A 145 5.82 -6.12 12.64
N LEU A 146 4.88 -7.05 12.41
CA LEU A 146 4.21 -7.81 13.45
C LEU A 146 4.73 -9.25 13.41
N THR A 147 5.28 -9.75 14.52
CA THR A 147 5.71 -11.15 14.67
C THR A 147 4.67 -11.92 15.46
N GLY A 148 4.20 -13.04 14.91
CA GLY A 148 3.21 -13.91 15.55
C GLY A 148 1.78 -13.33 15.52
N SER A 149 0.86 -14.05 16.17
CA SER A 149 -0.49 -13.53 16.35
C SER A 149 -0.46 -12.38 17.35
N ALA A 150 -1.06 -11.25 17.00
CA ALA A 150 -1.30 -10.19 17.95
C ALA A 150 -2.08 -10.75 19.14
N GLY A 151 -1.42 -10.87 20.31
CA GLY A 151 -2.15 -11.04 21.56
C GLY A 151 -3.12 -9.86 21.69
N VAL A 152 -4.19 -10.06 22.44
CA VAL A 152 -5.23 -9.05 22.69
C VAL A 152 -4.61 -7.89 23.47
N ASP A 153 -3.94 -6.99 22.75
CA ASP A 153 -3.54 -5.67 23.24
C ASP A 153 -4.58 -4.71 22.70
N GLU A 154 -5.39 -4.16 23.56
CA GLU A 154 -6.50 -3.28 23.16
C GLU A 154 -6.01 -2.04 22.36
N ASP A 155 -4.73 -1.67 22.53
CA ASP A 155 -4.12 -0.53 21.88
C ASP A 155 -3.48 -0.84 20.50
N ILE A 156 -3.47 -2.09 20.08
CA ILE A 156 -2.86 -2.51 18.82
C ILE A 156 -3.94 -2.88 17.81
N CYS A 157 -3.87 -2.27 16.63
CA CYS A 157 -4.66 -2.66 15.46
C CYS A 157 -3.84 -3.66 14.63
N PRO A 158 -4.08 -4.96 14.71
CA PRO A 158 -3.29 -5.96 13.97
C PRO A 158 -3.36 -5.75 12.46
N ASP A 159 -4.53 -5.35 11.99
CA ASP A 159 -4.74 -5.05 10.57
C ASP A 159 -3.99 -3.81 10.08
N CYS A 160 -3.45 -3.00 10.97
CA CYS A 160 -2.64 -1.82 10.62
C CYS A 160 -1.15 -2.10 10.64
N LEU A 161 -0.74 -3.30 11.03
CA LEU A 161 0.66 -3.74 11.02
C LEU A 161 0.91 -4.70 9.87
N ILE A 162 2.15 -4.75 9.41
CA ILE A 162 2.57 -5.61 8.32
C ILE A 162 3.22 -6.85 8.91
N ASP A 163 2.89 -8.02 8.38
CA ASP A 163 3.53 -9.26 8.80
C ASP A 163 5.05 -9.18 8.64
N ALA A 164 5.80 -9.54 9.70
CA ALA A 164 7.25 -9.44 9.73
C ALA A 164 7.92 -10.35 8.70
N GLN A 165 7.35 -11.54 8.46
CA GLN A 165 7.87 -12.48 7.48
C GLN A 165 7.65 -11.95 6.06
N PHE A 166 6.49 -11.35 5.79
CA PHE A 166 6.24 -10.71 4.49
C PHE A 166 7.25 -9.61 4.19
N LEU A 167 7.62 -8.77 5.18
CA LEU A 167 8.65 -7.74 5.01
C LEU A 167 10.01 -8.36 4.68
N ALA A 168 10.42 -9.39 5.41
CA ALA A 168 11.68 -10.09 5.16
C ALA A 168 11.71 -10.74 3.76
N ASP A 169 10.64 -11.42 3.37
CA ASP A 169 10.51 -12.07 2.05
C ASP A 169 10.46 -11.03 0.91
N SER A 170 10.05 -9.80 1.20
CA SER A 170 10.03 -8.67 0.26
C SER A 170 11.37 -7.91 0.19
N GLY A 171 12.43 -8.42 0.83
CA GLY A 171 13.77 -7.84 0.75
C GLY A 171 14.07 -6.74 1.77
N PHE A 172 13.19 -6.53 2.75
CA PHE A 172 13.50 -5.62 3.85
C PHE A 172 14.49 -6.27 4.81
N GLU A 173 15.48 -5.51 5.26
CA GLU A 173 16.45 -5.92 6.26
C GLU A 173 16.00 -5.54 7.66
N LEU A 174 16.23 -6.42 8.64
CA LEU A 174 15.95 -6.17 10.05
C LEU A 174 16.94 -5.14 10.61
N VAL A 175 16.47 -3.94 10.97
CA VAL A 175 17.31 -2.86 11.50
C VAL A 175 17.16 -2.63 13.00
N ALA A 176 16.02 -3.03 13.58
CA ALA A 176 15.82 -2.99 15.02
C ALA A 176 15.03 -4.23 15.47
N PRO A 177 15.68 -5.19 16.16
CA PRO A 177 15.03 -6.41 16.59
C PRO A 177 14.10 -6.16 17.78
N HIS A 178 12.94 -6.81 17.75
CA HIS A 178 12.00 -6.86 18.87
C HIS A 178 11.11 -8.09 18.72
N HIS A 179 10.71 -8.72 19.84
CA HIS A 179 9.95 -9.96 19.82
C HIS A 179 8.57 -9.86 19.18
N ARG A 180 7.93 -8.69 19.22
CA ARG A 180 6.60 -8.45 18.62
C ARG A 180 6.61 -7.44 17.48
N PHE A 181 7.40 -6.37 17.61
CA PHE A 181 7.39 -5.22 16.69
C PHE A 181 8.79 -4.90 16.19
N PRO A 182 9.44 -5.81 15.47
CA PRO A 182 10.72 -5.53 14.83
C PRO A 182 10.55 -4.43 13.77
N ARG A 183 11.59 -3.60 13.58
CA ARG A 183 11.61 -2.62 12.51
C ARG A 183 12.51 -3.08 11.37
N TYR A 184 11.98 -2.95 10.18
CA TYR A 184 12.62 -3.35 8.94
C TYR A 184 12.88 -2.15 8.04
N ARG A 185 13.89 -2.23 7.17
CA ARG A 185 14.28 -1.20 6.22
C ARG A 185 14.56 -1.79 4.85
N LEU A 186 14.06 -1.12 3.81
CA LEU A 186 14.41 -1.35 2.42
C LEU A 186 15.14 -0.13 1.88
N ALA A 187 16.41 -0.26 1.51
CA ALA A 187 17.18 0.79 0.88
C ALA A 187 16.76 0.92 -0.60
N LEU A 188 16.54 2.16 -1.05
CA LEU A 188 16.07 2.46 -2.41
C LEU A 188 17.16 3.04 -3.31
N ASP A 189 18.26 3.50 -2.74
CA ASP A 189 19.32 4.22 -3.43
C ASP A 189 20.51 3.36 -3.86
N GLU A 190 20.65 2.15 -3.34
CA GLU A 190 21.82 1.31 -3.57
C GLU A 190 21.57 0.08 -4.44
N GLY A 191 20.64 0.07 -5.36
CA GLY A 191 20.51 -1.21 -6.00
C GLY A 191 19.97 -1.30 -7.42
N LEU A 192 20.83 -1.61 -8.33
CA LEU A 192 20.52 -2.28 -9.62
C LEU A 192 19.57 -3.50 -9.47
N GLY A 193 19.42 -4.07 -8.26
CA GLY A 193 18.58 -5.24 -8.01
C GLY A 193 17.07 -4.95 -8.06
N TRP A 194 16.61 -3.82 -7.48
CA TRP A 194 15.20 -3.47 -7.54
C TRP A 194 14.80 -2.89 -8.91
N LYS A 195 15.73 -2.20 -9.62
CA LYS A 195 15.49 -1.75 -11.00
C LYS A 195 15.17 -2.91 -11.91
N SER A 196 15.91 -4.02 -11.81
CA SER A 196 15.63 -5.22 -12.60
C SER A 196 14.30 -5.89 -12.18
N ALA A 197 13.91 -5.83 -10.92
CA ALA A 197 12.63 -6.35 -10.46
C ALA A 197 11.45 -5.46 -10.94
N VAL A 198 11.59 -4.13 -10.88
CA VAL A 198 10.58 -3.18 -11.39
C VAL A 198 10.52 -3.21 -12.91
N GLU A 199 11.65 -3.27 -13.60
CA GLU A 199 11.71 -3.45 -15.05
C GLU A 199 11.07 -4.78 -15.47
N GLY A 200 11.36 -5.87 -14.77
CA GLY A 200 10.73 -7.18 -15.00
C GLY A 200 9.21 -7.20 -14.67
N ALA A 201 8.76 -6.44 -13.69
CA ALA A 201 7.33 -6.28 -13.40
C ALA A 201 6.64 -5.40 -14.45
N LEU A 202 7.27 -4.31 -14.88
CA LEU A 202 6.81 -3.45 -15.98
C LEU A 202 6.76 -4.21 -17.30
N GLU A 203 7.77 -5.01 -17.63
CA GLU A 203 7.78 -5.86 -18.82
C GLU A 203 6.64 -6.88 -18.78
N LYS A 204 6.40 -7.53 -17.64
CA LYS A 204 5.25 -8.44 -17.48
C LYS A 204 3.92 -7.71 -17.69
N LEU A 205 3.73 -6.52 -17.14
CA LEU A 205 2.53 -5.71 -17.32
C LEU A 205 2.33 -5.27 -18.78
N VAL A 206 3.41 -4.90 -19.47
CA VAL A 206 3.39 -4.55 -20.90
C VAL A 206 3.06 -5.76 -21.77
N VAL A 207 3.65 -6.92 -21.47
CA VAL A 207 3.38 -8.18 -22.19
C VAL A 207 1.92 -8.63 -21.96
N GLU A 208 1.42 -8.57 -20.73
CA GLU A 208 0.02 -8.89 -20.45
C GLU A 208 -0.95 -7.91 -21.11
N ALA A 209 -0.64 -6.62 -21.13
CA ALA A 209 -1.44 -5.63 -21.85
C ALA A 209 -1.42 -5.86 -23.37
N ALA A 210 -0.27 -6.18 -23.94
CA ALA A 210 -0.12 -6.51 -25.35
C ALA A 210 -0.89 -7.79 -25.74
N MET A 211 -0.82 -8.84 -24.91
CA MET A 211 -1.59 -10.07 -25.14
C MET A 211 -3.11 -9.81 -25.07
N ARG A 212 -3.59 -8.96 -24.18
CA ARG A 212 -5.02 -8.61 -24.10
C ARG A 212 -5.49 -7.84 -25.32
N ILE A 213 -4.69 -6.92 -25.86
CA ILE A 213 -5.02 -6.20 -27.09
C ILE A 213 -5.11 -7.15 -28.28
N THR A 214 -4.24 -8.15 -28.34
CA THR A 214 -4.24 -9.15 -29.45
C THR A 214 -5.46 -10.09 -29.38
N ILE A 215 -5.97 -10.39 -28.19
CA ILE A 215 -7.18 -11.22 -28.00
C ILE A 215 -8.46 -10.43 -28.30
N ASP A 216 -8.48 -9.12 -27.99
CA ASP A 216 -9.68 -8.28 -28.17
C ASP A 216 -9.81 -7.77 -29.63
N THR A 217 -8.75 -7.77 -30.42
CA THR A 217 -8.75 -7.41 -31.83
C THR A 217 -8.96 -8.59 -32.78
N GLY A 218 -9.62 -9.66 -32.37
CA GLY A 218 -10.00 -10.86 -33.12
C GLY A 218 -9.97 -10.71 -34.65
N LEU A 219 -8.79 -10.73 -35.26
CA LEU A 219 -8.61 -10.83 -36.72
C LEU A 219 -8.79 -12.28 -37.13
N THR A 220 -10.05 -12.63 -37.43
CA THR A 220 -10.35 -13.77 -38.26
C THR A 220 -9.84 -13.48 -39.66
N LEU A 221 -8.73 -14.07 -40.05
CA LEU A 221 -8.31 -14.19 -41.44
C LEU A 221 -9.26 -15.21 -42.09
N GLU A 222 -10.25 -14.73 -42.84
CA GLU A 222 -10.98 -15.57 -43.78
C GLU A 222 -10.04 -16.02 -44.91
N PRO A 223 -9.98 -17.30 -45.27
CA PRO A 223 -9.26 -17.76 -46.46
C PRO A 223 -10.02 -17.33 -47.71
N ALA A 224 -9.29 -16.69 -48.64
CA ALA A 224 -9.82 -16.32 -49.94
C ALA A 224 -10.27 -17.58 -50.75
N PRO A 225 -11.43 -17.51 -51.44
CA PRO A 225 -11.86 -18.59 -52.29
C PRO A 225 -10.98 -18.68 -53.55
N GLY A 226 -10.52 -19.92 -53.85
CA GLY A 226 -9.81 -20.28 -55.08
C GLY A 226 -10.74 -20.42 -56.29
#